data_1108ac60d8bc15766483b2dddfc3d17e
#
_entry.id   1108ac60d8bc15766483b2dddfc3d17e
#
_cell.length_a   1.000
_cell.length_b   1.000
_cell.length_c   1.000
_cell.angle_alpha   90.00
_cell.angle_beta   90.00
_cell.angle_gamma   90.00
#
_symmetry.space_group_name_H-M   'P 1'
#
loop_
_entity.id
_entity.type
_entity.pdbx_description
1 polymer ?
#
loop_
_entity_poly.entity_id
_entity_poly.type
_entity_poly.pdbx_seq_one_letter_code
_entity_poly.pdbx_strand_id
1 'polypeptide(L)'
;PMSSHTAVSDGLWRPPAPTMRSNLAIGLRILFGRAPELLHTLPRDCYTRDIVSVPIGRRPVFIVNHPETIRRIVNEDREFYPKSDLMISTLMPLVGEGVLVSGGERWEHDRKMLEPAFMQMRLEALFPKMREAVDDWIRRLYTLPAETQIELESELSRVTADVMFRVLFSQPIDGEQASRVFHAFSSFQRRSPQFNLRVVLESDPSNPSPPSYDSLDDAMQIRGLIETLLDERLARLDQGEHFIDFAQAVIDARDTVDQPFTREQMIDQLAVFFLAGHETTASALAWTFFLLS
;
A
#
# COMPACT_ATOMS: atom_id res chain seq x y z
N PRO A 1 17.27 -17.32 20.52
CA PRO A 1 16.57 -18.35 21.23
C PRO A 1 15.09 -18.02 21.22
N MET A 2 14.32 -18.80 20.44
CA MET A 2 12.86 -18.68 20.39
C MET A 2 12.31 -19.05 21.75
N SER A 3 11.67 -18.11 22.42
CA SER A 3 11.05 -18.32 23.73
C SER A 3 9.68 -18.97 23.56
N SER A 4 9.51 -20.07 24.24
CA SER A 4 8.33 -20.85 24.58
C SER A 4 6.96 -20.33 24.14
N HIS A 5 6.31 -21.12 23.31
CA HIS A 5 4.88 -21.03 22.98
C HIS A 5 4.02 -21.16 24.24
N THR A 6 3.35 -20.10 24.65
CA THR A 6 2.27 -20.20 25.64
C THR A 6 0.99 -20.56 24.89
N ALA A 7 0.59 -21.82 25.00
CA ALA A 7 -0.71 -22.31 24.55
C ALA A 7 -1.83 -21.56 25.28
N VAL A 8 -2.79 -21.04 24.56
CA VAL A 8 -3.98 -20.37 25.11
C VAL A 8 -5.08 -21.40 25.32
N SER A 9 -5.90 -21.22 26.38
CA SER A 9 -6.88 -22.16 26.93
C SER A 9 -8.02 -22.58 26.00
N ASP A 10 -8.10 -22.07 24.79
CA ASP A 10 -9.14 -22.35 23.78
C ASP A 10 -8.63 -23.22 22.61
N GLY A 11 -7.38 -23.69 22.67
CA GLY A 11 -6.79 -24.54 21.63
C GLY A 11 -6.50 -23.84 20.30
N LEU A 12 -6.75 -22.53 20.18
CA LEU A 12 -6.42 -21.75 18.99
C LEU A 12 -4.97 -21.24 19.08
N TRP A 13 -4.22 -21.52 18.03
CA TRP A 13 -2.88 -20.95 17.89
C TRP A 13 -2.98 -19.41 17.72
N ARG A 14 -2.15 -18.69 18.44
CA ARG A 14 -2.02 -17.21 18.29
C ARG A 14 -0.59 -16.86 17.90
N PRO A 15 -0.43 -15.96 16.94
CA PRO A 15 0.91 -15.51 16.57
C PRO A 15 1.61 -14.85 17.76
N PRO A 16 2.96 -14.86 17.80
CA PRO A 16 3.72 -14.14 18.79
C PRO A 16 3.33 -12.66 18.81
N ALA A 17 2.84 -12.20 19.94
CA ALA A 17 2.52 -10.78 20.12
C ALA A 17 3.77 -10.02 20.62
N PRO A 18 3.93 -8.73 20.24
CA PRO A 18 5.00 -7.90 20.78
C PRO A 18 4.86 -7.79 22.30
N THR A 19 5.98 -7.85 23.03
CA THR A 19 6.01 -7.66 24.48
C THR A 19 5.49 -6.26 24.82
N MET A 20 4.34 -6.21 25.48
CA MET A 20 3.73 -4.95 25.91
C MET A 20 4.61 -4.24 26.94
N ARG A 21 4.99 -3.00 26.65
CA ARG A 21 5.91 -2.22 27.48
C ARG A 21 5.23 -1.01 28.09
N SER A 22 5.79 -0.49 29.16
CA SER A 22 5.34 0.78 29.74
C SER A 22 5.72 1.96 28.82
N ASN A 23 4.94 3.05 28.89
CA ASN A 23 5.18 4.27 28.09
C ASN A 23 6.60 4.82 28.27
N LEU A 24 7.16 4.72 29.48
CA LEU A 24 8.54 5.15 29.76
C LEU A 24 9.57 4.28 29.00
N ALA A 25 9.40 2.97 29.02
CA ALA A 25 10.28 2.05 28.31
C ALA A 25 10.21 2.24 26.78
N ILE A 26 9.04 2.56 26.26
CA ILE A 26 8.83 2.91 24.84
C ILE A 26 9.56 4.21 24.51
N GLY A 27 9.36 5.27 25.30
CA GLY A 27 10.04 6.56 25.12
C GLY A 27 11.56 6.44 25.09
N LEU A 28 12.14 5.67 26.02
CA LEU A 28 13.57 5.43 26.06
C LEU A 28 14.08 4.66 24.81
N ARG A 29 13.32 3.66 24.34
CA ARG A 29 13.71 2.92 23.13
C ARG A 29 13.68 3.79 21.87
N ILE A 30 12.67 4.64 21.75
CA ILE A 30 12.55 5.62 20.66
C ILE A 30 13.76 6.57 20.72
N LEU A 31 14.06 7.11 21.89
CA LEU A 31 15.17 8.06 22.09
C LEU A 31 16.54 7.45 21.74
N PHE A 32 16.74 6.15 22.03
CA PHE A 32 17.98 5.44 21.74
C PHE A 32 18.00 4.72 20.38
N GLY A 33 17.02 4.98 19.48
CA GLY A 33 16.98 4.41 18.13
C GLY A 33 16.80 2.88 18.09
N ARG A 34 16.25 2.28 19.17
CA ARG A 34 16.07 0.83 19.33
C ARG A 34 14.64 0.35 19.08
N ALA A 35 13.82 1.14 18.42
CA ALA A 35 12.43 0.79 18.06
C ALA A 35 12.34 0.55 16.55
N PRO A 36 12.67 -0.65 16.05
CA PRO A 36 12.71 -0.91 14.61
C PRO A 36 11.31 -1.02 13.98
N GLU A 37 10.26 -1.25 14.77
CA GLU A 37 8.91 -1.51 14.29
C GLU A 37 7.87 -0.71 15.08
N LEU A 38 6.87 -0.18 14.36
CA LEU A 38 5.78 0.59 14.94
C LEU A 38 5.04 -0.16 16.04
N LEU A 39 4.71 -1.43 15.83
CA LEU A 39 3.97 -2.24 16.79
C LEU A 39 4.68 -2.36 18.15
N HIS A 40 6.02 -2.35 18.16
CA HIS A 40 6.79 -2.37 19.40
C HIS A 40 6.81 -1.02 20.14
N THR A 41 6.27 0.03 19.52
CA THR A 41 6.19 1.37 20.11
C THR A 41 4.80 1.68 20.68
N LEU A 42 3.80 0.82 20.44
CA LEU A 42 2.45 1.02 20.92
C LEU A 42 2.33 0.57 22.38
N PRO A 43 1.75 1.40 23.27
CA PRO A 43 1.47 1.01 24.64
C PRO A 43 0.37 -0.03 24.72
N ARG A 44 0.33 -0.79 25.83
CA ARG A 44 -0.66 -1.86 26.05
C ARG A 44 -2.10 -1.38 25.88
N ASP A 45 -2.38 -0.17 26.33
CA ASP A 45 -3.71 0.42 26.28
C ASP A 45 -4.26 0.52 24.83
N CYS A 46 -3.38 0.62 23.83
CA CYS A 46 -3.76 0.62 22.41
C CYS A 46 -4.39 -0.69 21.94
N TYR A 47 -4.23 -1.78 22.68
CA TYR A 47 -4.79 -3.10 22.36
C TYR A 47 -6.02 -3.47 23.22
N THR A 48 -6.35 -2.65 24.21
CA THR A 48 -7.39 -3.00 25.22
C THR A 48 -8.47 -1.95 25.39
N ARG A 49 -8.25 -0.73 24.91
CA ARG A 49 -9.20 0.39 25.02
C ARG A 49 -9.77 0.76 23.65
N ASP A 50 -10.98 1.28 23.66
CA ASP A 50 -11.67 1.74 22.44
C ASP A 50 -10.98 2.92 21.78
N ILE A 51 -10.48 3.85 22.57
CA ILE A 51 -9.74 5.04 22.10
C ILE A 51 -8.58 5.30 23.06
N VAL A 52 -7.40 5.47 22.50
CA VAL A 52 -6.19 5.82 23.26
C VAL A 52 -5.49 7.01 22.60
N SER A 53 -5.14 8.01 23.40
CA SER A 53 -4.26 9.09 22.96
C SER A 53 -2.81 8.75 23.29
N VAL A 54 -1.97 8.72 22.28
CA VAL A 54 -0.53 8.54 22.41
C VAL A 54 0.15 9.86 22.09
N PRO A 55 0.74 10.54 23.08
CA PRO A 55 1.47 11.79 22.83
C PRO A 55 2.77 11.49 22.10
N ILE A 56 2.85 11.89 20.84
CA ILE A 56 4.04 11.77 20.02
C ILE A 56 4.47 13.18 19.60
N GLY A 57 5.54 13.69 20.22
CA GLY A 57 5.99 15.05 19.99
C GLY A 57 4.93 16.09 20.40
N ARG A 58 4.65 17.04 19.52
CA ARG A 58 3.62 18.08 19.72
C ARG A 58 2.24 17.68 19.25
N ARG A 59 2.10 16.53 18.58
CA ARG A 59 0.82 16.05 18.05
C ARG A 59 0.31 14.87 18.87
N PRO A 60 -0.94 14.88 19.36
CA PRO A 60 -1.56 13.67 19.87
C PRO A 60 -1.89 12.75 18.70
N VAL A 61 -1.47 11.49 18.80
CA VAL A 61 -1.91 10.43 17.92
C VAL A 61 -2.99 9.64 18.62
N PHE A 62 -4.12 9.44 17.98
CA PHE A 62 -5.24 8.67 18.52
C PHE A 62 -5.27 7.29 17.84
N ILE A 63 -5.30 6.24 18.66
CA ILE A 63 -5.58 4.88 18.22
C ILE A 63 -7.05 4.61 18.54
N VAL A 64 -7.83 4.29 17.51
CA VAL A 64 -9.28 4.07 17.63
C VAL A 64 -9.58 2.63 17.25
N ASN A 65 -10.16 1.88 18.19
CA ASN A 65 -10.50 0.46 18.03
C ASN A 65 -12.02 0.19 18.01
N HIS A 66 -12.83 1.16 18.43
CA HIS A 66 -14.28 1.00 18.50
C HIS A 66 -14.90 1.10 17.10
N PRO A 67 -15.60 0.05 16.59
CA PRO A 67 -16.12 0.02 15.22
C PRO A 67 -17.03 1.20 14.86
N GLU A 68 -17.91 1.58 15.78
CA GLU A 68 -18.83 2.71 15.57
C GLU A 68 -18.09 4.04 15.43
N THR A 69 -17.06 4.25 16.26
CA THR A 69 -16.22 5.46 16.16
C THR A 69 -15.43 5.47 14.86
N ILE A 70 -14.90 4.31 14.42
CA ILE A 70 -14.23 4.19 13.14
C ILE A 70 -15.20 4.53 12.00
N ARG A 71 -16.42 3.97 12.02
CA ARG A 71 -17.45 4.25 11.02
C ARG A 71 -17.77 5.74 10.91
N ARG A 72 -17.91 6.42 12.04
CA ARG A 72 -18.14 7.89 12.08
C ARG A 72 -16.98 8.63 11.45
N ILE A 73 -15.74 8.33 11.85
CA ILE A 73 -14.54 9.03 11.37
C ILE A 73 -14.38 8.86 9.84
N VAL A 74 -14.57 7.64 9.32
CA VAL A 74 -14.27 7.35 7.89
C VAL A 74 -15.44 7.64 6.95
N ASN A 75 -16.69 7.72 7.46
CA ASN A 75 -17.87 7.90 6.63
C ASN A 75 -18.64 9.18 6.99
N GLU A 76 -19.20 9.25 8.22
CA GLU A 76 -20.19 10.27 8.59
C GLU A 76 -19.56 11.64 8.77
N ASP A 77 -18.46 11.68 9.51
CA ASP A 77 -17.77 12.90 9.93
C ASP A 77 -16.45 13.10 9.14
N ARG A 78 -16.27 12.42 8.00
CA ARG A 78 -15.01 12.37 7.23
C ARG A 78 -14.42 13.73 6.88
N GLU A 79 -15.26 14.74 6.70
CA GLU A 79 -14.85 16.12 6.39
C GLU A 79 -14.04 16.77 7.52
N PHE A 80 -14.27 16.33 8.77
CA PHE A 80 -13.54 16.81 9.94
C PHE A 80 -12.23 16.04 10.20
N TYR A 81 -12.01 14.95 9.48
CA TYR A 81 -10.84 14.08 9.63
C TYR A 81 -10.04 13.96 8.32
N PRO A 82 -9.39 15.06 7.89
CA PRO A 82 -8.59 15.03 6.67
C PRO A 82 -7.41 14.05 6.80
N LYS A 83 -6.91 13.58 5.66
CA LYS A 83 -5.71 12.74 5.61
C LYS A 83 -4.53 13.50 6.21
N SER A 84 -3.66 12.80 6.95
CA SER A 84 -2.54 13.44 7.62
C SER A 84 -1.50 13.92 6.61
N ASP A 85 -0.91 15.09 6.87
CA ASP A 85 0.19 15.65 6.10
C ASP A 85 1.41 14.70 6.04
N LEU A 86 1.64 13.93 7.11
CA LEU A 86 2.68 12.90 7.14
C LEU A 86 2.43 11.80 6.11
N MET A 87 1.20 11.29 6.04
CA MET A 87 0.82 10.28 5.03
C MET A 87 0.97 10.87 3.62
N ILE A 88 0.46 12.07 3.41
CA ILE A 88 0.53 12.76 2.12
C ILE A 88 2.00 12.95 1.71
N SER A 89 2.83 13.54 2.57
CA SER A 89 4.24 13.80 2.23
C SER A 89 5.06 12.53 1.99
N THR A 90 4.69 11.42 2.63
CA THR A 90 5.37 10.13 2.43
C THR A 90 5.00 9.48 1.10
N LEU A 91 3.72 9.52 0.71
CA LEU A 91 3.22 8.80 -0.46
C LEU A 91 3.20 9.63 -1.74
N MET A 92 3.09 10.96 -1.63
CA MET A 92 2.98 11.87 -2.77
C MET A 92 4.10 11.69 -3.82
N PRO A 93 5.36 11.42 -3.49
CA PRO A 93 6.39 11.17 -4.51
C PRO A 93 6.03 10.02 -5.46
N LEU A 94 5.36 8.99 -4.97
CA LEU A 94 4.94 7.84 -5.77
C LEU A 94 3.57 8.02 -6.40
N VAL A 95 2.57 8.42 -5.62
CA VAL A 95 1.16 8.41 -6.04
C VAL A 95 0.64 9.79 -6.49
N GLY A 96 1.52 10.80 -6.55
CA GLY A 96 1.13 12.15 -6.93
C GLY A 96 -0.03 12.67 -6.07
N GLU A 97 -1.01 13.28 -6.72
CA GLU A 97 -2.26 13.75 -6.08
C GLU A 97 -3.41 12.74 -6.23
N GLY A 98 -3.12 11.44 -6.39
CA GLY A 98 -4.12 10.41 -6.58
C GLY A 98 -5.07 10.24 -5.38
N VAL A 99 -6.14 9.48 -5.58
CA VAL A 99 -7.26 9.31 -4.62
C VAL A 99 -6.82 8.89 -3.21
N LEU A 100 -5.65 8.28 -3.07
CA LEU A 100 -5.12 7.86 -1.76
C LEU A 100 -4.69 9.04 -0.89
N VAL A 101 -4.19 10.12 -1.48
CA VAL A 101 -3.65 11.30 -0.78
C VAL A 101 -4.46 12.58 -0.99
N SER A 102 -5.24 12.69 -2.07
CA SER A 102 -6.12 13.83 -2.32
C SER A 102 -7.19 13.99 -1.24
N GLY A 103 -7.71 15.19 -1.08
CA GLY A 103 -8.76 15.54 -0.10
C GLY A 103 -9.78 16.50 -0.68
N GLY A 104 -10.87 16.76 0.08
CA GLY A 104 -11.92 17.72 -0.30
C GLY A 104 -12.53 17.43 -1.67
N GLU A 105 -12.87 18.48 -2.42
CA GLU A 105 -13.51 18.40 -3.74
C GLU A 105 -12.71 17.57 -4.75
N ARG A 106 -11.37 17.62 -4.68
CA ARG A 106 -10.51 16.81 -5.55
C ARG A 106 -10.71 15.33 -5.29
N TRP A 107 -10.74 14.91 -4.03
CA TRP A 107 -10.98 13.51 -3.69
C TRP A 107 -12.37 13.05 -4.12
N GLU A 108 -13.39 13.89 -3.95
CA GLU A 108 -14.76 13.56 -4.37
C GLU A 108 -14.85 13.39 -5.89
N HIS A 109 -14.19 14.28 -6.64
CA HIS A 109 -14.08 14.16 -8.08
C HIS A 109 -13.38 12.85 -8.48
N ASP A 110 -12.17 12.61 -7.98
CA ASP A 110 -11.38 11.42 -8.31
C ASP A 110 -12.14 10.14 -7.93
N ARG A 111 -12.76 10.11 -6.75
CA ARG A 111 -13.58 8.98 -6.29
C ARG A 111 -14.74 8.69 -7.22
N LYS A 112 -15.46 9.71 -7.63
CA LYS A 112 -16.59 9.61 -8.56
C LYS A 112 -16.16 9.10 -9.93
N MET A 113 -15.01 9.58 -10.42
CA MET A 113 -14.42 9.12 -11.68
C MET A 113 -14.01 7.65 -11.65
N LEU A 114 -13.48 7.18 -10.54
CA LEU A 114 -12.97 5.82 -10.38
C LEU A 114 -14.05 4.79 -10.04
N GLU A 115 -15.17 5.21 -9.44
CA GLU A 115 -16.23 4.30 -9.02
C GLU A 115 -16.80 3.42 -10.16
N PRO A 116 -17.09 3.95 -11.37
CA PRO A 116 -17.52 3.14 -12.50
C PRO A 116 -16.47 2.11 -12.94
N ALA A 117 -15.18 2.43 -12.82
CA ALA A 117 -14.10 1.51 -13.15
C ALA A 117 -14.15 0.24 -12.29
N PHE A 118 -14.43 0.38 -10.99
CA PHE A 118 -14.59 -0.76 -10.08
C PHE A 118 -15.86 -1.55 -10.35
N MET A 119 -16.96 -0.89 -10.70
CA MET A 119 -18.21 -1.58 -11.03
C MET A 119 -18.14 -2.32 -12.38
N GLN A 120 -17.39 -1.80 -13.34
CA GLN A 120 -17.15 -2.43 -14.64
C GLN A 120 -16.11 -3.55 -14.60
N MET A 121 -15.22 -3.52 -13.62
CA MET A 121 -14.24 -4.59 -13.39
C MET A 121 -14.95 -5.85 -12.91
N ARG A 122 -15.49 -6.58 -13.85
CA ARG A 122 -16.01 -7.91 -13.57
C ARG A 122 -14.85 -8.79 -13.12
N LEU A 123 -14.82 -9.14 -11.84
CA LEU A 123 -13.82 -10.07 -11.28
C LEU A 123 -13.66 -11.32 -12.17
N GLU A 124 -14.75 -11.79 -12.76
CA GLU A 124 -14.74 -12.90 -13.71
C GLU A 124 -13.86 -12.66 -14.94
N ALA A 125 -13.78 -11.43 -15.45
CA ALA A 125 -12.92 -11.11 -16.60
C ALA A 125 -11.44 -10.96 -16.22
N LEU A 126 -11.17 -10.59 -14.97
CA LEU A 126 -9.80 -10.40 -14.48
C LEU A 126 -9.21 -11.67 -13.83
N PHE A 127 -10.06 -12.53 -13.29
CA PHE A 127 -9.62 -13.76 -12.62
C PHE A 127 -8.69 -14.65 -13.46
N PRO A 128 -8.94 -14.88 -14.76
CA PRO A 128 -8.00 -15.62 -15.60
C PRO A 128 -6.58 -15.03 -15.60
N LYS A 129 -6.47 -13.69 -15.65
CA LYS A 129 -5.18 -12.99 -15.64
C LYS A 129 -4.45 -13.15 -14.31
N MET A 130 -5.18 -13.09 -13.19
CA MET A 130 -4.63 -13.35 -11.87
C MET A 130 -4.13 -14.80 -11.76
N ARG A 131 -4.94 -15.75 -12.26
CA ARG A 131 -4.57 -17.17 -12.28
C ARG A 131 -3.33 -17.43 -13.11
N GLU A 132 -3.21 -16.82 -14.29
CA GLU A 132 -2.01 -16.95 -15.13
C GLU A 132 -0.75 -16.50 -14.38
N ALA A 133 -0.79 -15.35 -13.67
CA ALA A 133 0.35 -14.89 -12.89
C ALA A 133 0.75 -15.90 -11.81
N VAL A 134 -0.24 -16.48 -11.11
CA VAL A 134 0.01 -17.50 -10.09
C VAL A 134 0.55 -18.78 -10.70
N ASP A 135 0.00 -19.24 -11.85
CA ASP A 135 0.46 -20.44 -12.56
C ASP A 135 1.90 -20.26 -13.06
N ASP A 136 2.27 -19.06 -13.55
CA ASP A 136 3.64 -18.72 -13.95
C ASP A 136 4.59 -18.74 -12.76
N TRP A 137 4.19 -18.18 -11.63
CA TRP A 137 4.95 -18.20 -10.40
C TRP A 137 5.18 -19.64 -9.90
N ILE A 138 4.13 -20.46 -9.88
CA ILE A 138 4.23 -21.88 -9.49
C ILE A 138 5.16 -22.62 -10.42
N ARG A 139 5.04 -22.45 -11.76
CA ARG A 139 5.95 -23.07 -12.73
C ARG A 139 7.40 -22.70 -12.46
N ARG A 140 7.66 -21.43 -12.16
CA ARG A 140 9.00 -20.97 -11.81
C ARG A 140 9.53 -21.65 -10.54
N LEU A 141 8.71 -21.77 -9.49
CA LEU A 141 9.12 -22.47 -8.27
C LEU A 141 9.49 -23.92 -8.53
N TYR A 142 8.77 -24.61 -9.41
CA TYR A 142 9.09 -25.99 -9.78
C TYR A 142 10.41 -26.13 -10.57
N THR A 143 10.96 -25.05 -11.11
CA THR A 143 12.30 -25.08 -11.75
C THR A 143 13.44 -24.95 -10.75
N LEU A 144 13.17 -24.60 -9.52
CA LEU A 144 14.19 -24.50 -8.49
C LEU A 144 14.64 -25.89 -8.03
N PRO A 145 15.94 -26.06 -7.68
CA PRO A 145 16.41 -27.30 -7.08
C PRO A 145 15.60 -27.68 -5.82
N ALA A 146 15.44 -28.98 -5.58
CA ALA A 146 14.81 -29.44 -4.36
C ALA A 146 15.53 -28.86 -3.12
N GLU A 147 14.78 -28.55 -2.08
CA GLU A 147 15.28 -27.96 -0.82
C GLU A 147 15.86 -26.53 -0.96
N THR A 148 15.64 -25.84 -2.08
CA THR A 148 16.01 -24.43 -2.20
C THR A 148 15.25 -23.61 -1.15
N GLN A 149 15.97 -22.88 -0.31
CA GLN A 149 15.35 -21.92 0.61
C GLN A 149 14.97 -20.66 -0.19
N ILE A 150 13.72 -20.28 -0.05
CA ILE A 150 13.18 -19.05 -0.65
C ILE A 150 12.77 -18.08 0.45
N GLU A 151 12.92 -16.79 0.20
CA GLU A 151 12.35 -15.75 1.04
C GLU A 151 10.90 -15.53 0.62
N LEU A 152 9.98 -15.99 1.45
CA LEU A 152 8.55 -16.05 1.12
C LEU A 152 7.96 -14.66 0.82
N GLU A 153 8.31 -13.64 1.62
CA GLU A 153 7.80 -12.28 1.43
C GLU A 153 8.20 -11.72 0.06
N SER A 154 9.45 -11.91 -0.34
CA SER A 154 9.95 -11.50 -1.66
C SER A 154 9.23 -12.21 -2.81
N GLU A 155 8.99 -13.52 -2.66
CA GLU A 155 8.28 -14.32 -3.66
C GLU A 155 6.81 -13.91 -3.79
N LEU A 156 6.15 -13.65 -2.67
CA LEU A 156 4.77 -13.20 -2.66
C LEU A 156 4.64 -11.77 -3.20
N SER A 157 5.59 -10.89 -2.88
CA SER A 157 5.65 -9.55 -3.46
C SER A 157 5.81 -9.61 -4.99
N ARG A 158 6.64 -10.50 -5.50
CA ARG A 158 6.82 -10.69 -6.95
C ARG A 158 5.55 -11.14 -7.65
N VAL A 159 4.87 -12.17 -7.14
CA VAL A 159 3.65 -12.66 -7.78
C VAL A 159 2.50 -11.66 -7.69
N THR A 160 2.36 -10.94 -6.58
CA THR A 160 1.33 -9.89 -6.46
C THR A 160 1.61 -8.70 -7.37
N ALA A 161 2.87 -8.34 -7.60
CA ALA A 161 3.24 -7.35 -8.60
C ALA A 161 2.82 -7.79 -10.01
N ASP A 162 3.10 -9.04 -10.41
CA ASP A 162 2.68 -9.57 -11.72
C ASP A 162 1.16 -9.60 -11.85
N VAL A 163 0.45 -10.03 -10.81
CA VAL A 163 -1.02 -9.96 -10.76
C VAL A 163 -1.47 -8.51 -11.02
N MET A 164 -0.89 -7.53 -10.35
CA MET A 164 -1.28 -6.13 -10.52
C MET A 164 -0.98 -5.61 -11.94
N PHE A 165 0.15 -5.95 -12.53
CA PHE A 165 0.47 -5.57 -13.91
C PHE A 165 -0.54 -6.15 -14.91
N ARG A 166 -0.91 -7.41 -14.76
CA ARG A 166 -1.92 -8.04 -15.62
C ARG A 166 -3.32 -7.45 -15.42
N VAL A 167 -3.69 -7.12 -14.18
CA VAL A 167 -4.98 -6.50 -13.86
C VAL A 167 -5.04 -5.04 -14.32
N LEU A 168 -3.94 -4.28 -14.15
CA LEU A 168 -3.89 -2.87 -14.52
C LEU A 168 -3.71 -2.68 -16.03
N PHE A 169 -2.84 -3.47 -16.68
CA PHE A 169 -2.39 -3.20 -18.05
C PHE A 169 -2.58 -4.37 -19.02
N SER A 170 -3.17 -5.50 -18.60
CA SER A 170 -3.28 -6.73 -19.41
C SER A 170 -1.94 -7.26 -19.91
N GLN A 171 -0.85 -7.00 -19.20
CA GLN A 171 0.49 -7.41 -19.57
C GLN A 171 1.17 -8.09 -18.37
N PRO A 172 1.88 -9.21 -18.58
CA PRO A 172 2.76 -9.75 -17.56
C PRO A 172 3.93 -8.81 -17.36
N ILE A 173 4.46 -8.77 -16.13
CA ILE A 173 5.73 -8.11 -15.89
C ILE A 173 6.86 -9.05 -16.35
N ASP A 174 7.74 -8.59 -17.24
CA ASP A 174 8.91 -9.40 -17.60
C ASP A 174 9.91 -9.51 -16.44
N GLY A 175 10.81 -10.49 -16.54
CA GLY A 175 11.73 -10.80 -15.43
C GLY A 175 12.65 -9.64 -15.05
N GLU A 176 13.06 -8.81 -15.99
CA GLU A 176 13.93 -7.66 -15.74
C GLU A 176 13.15 -6.47 -15.22
N GLN A 177 12.02 -6.17 -15.83
CA GLN A 177 11.10 -5.13 -15.35
C GLN A 177 10.58 -5.47 -13.95
N ALA A 178 10.17 -6.72 -13.71
CA ALA A 178 9.75 -7.20 -12.41
C ALA A 178 10.81 -6.98 -11.34
N SER A 179 12.07 -7.31 -11.65
CA SER A 179 13.17 -7.10 -10.72
C SER A 179 13.40 -5.62 -10.45
N ARG A 180 13.37 -4.76 -11.46
CA ARG A 180 13.52 -3.30 -11.27
C ARG A 180 12.41 -2.71 -10.41
N VAL A 181 11.15 -3.04 -10.70
CA VAL A 181 9.99 -2.57 -9.93
C VAL A 181 10.05 -3.09 -8.50
N PHE A 182 10.34 -4.38 -8.31
CA PHE A 182 10.47 -4.98 -6.99
C PHE A 182 11.56 -4.28 -6.16
N HIS A 183 12.74 -4.06 -6.75
CA HIS A 183 13.84 -3.38 -6.06
C HIS A 183 13.52 -1.92 -5.75
N ALA A 184 12.96 -1.18 -6.71
CA ALA A 184 12.56 0.20 -6.51
C ALA A 184 11.49 0.31 -5.41
N PHE A 185 10.49 -0.58 -5.44
CA PHE A 185 9.41 -0.60 -4.46
C PHE A 185 9.92 -0.97 -3.05
N SER A 186 10.71 -2.03 -2.94
CA SER A 186 11.33 -2.44 -1.67
C SER A 186 12.27 -1.37 -1.11
N SER A 187 12.96 -0.63 -1.97
CA SER A 187 13.81 0.49 -1.59
C SER A 187 12.97 1.69 -1.14
N PHE A 188 11.91 2.03 -1.89
CA PHE A 188 10.95 3.06 -1.53
C PHE A 188 10.35 2.81 -0.14
N GLN A 189 9.87 1.60 0.13
CA GLN A 189 9.32 1.23 1.44
C GLN A 189 10.34 1.39 2.57
N ARG A 190 11.56 0.91 2.37
CA ARG A 190 12.62 1.00 3.41
C ARG A 190 13.07 2.43 3.67
N ARG A 191 13.09 3.28 2.65
CA ARG A 191 13.51 4.69 2.75
C ARG A 191 12.38 5.62 3.15
N SER A 192 11.13 5.23 2.90
CA SER A 192 9.93 5.96 3.32
C SER A 192 9.30 5.24 4.52
N PRO A 193 9.93 5.23 5.69
CA PRO A 193 9.34 4.62 6.86
C PRO A 193 8.02 5.33 7.13
N GLN A 194 6.95 4.56 7.23
CA GLN A 194 5.58 5.05 7.51
C GLN A 194 5.50 5.90 8.79
N PHE A 195 6.56 5.85 9.61
CA PHE A 195 6.79 6.70 10.75
C PHE A 195 8.24 7.19 10.78
N ASN A 196 8.50 8.28 10.10
CA ASN A 196 9.72 9.03 10.38
C ASN A 196 9.49 9.79 11.68
N LEU A 197 9.97 9.21 12.79
CA LEU A 197 9.82 9.78 14.13
C LEU A 197 10.33 11.23 14.19
N ARG A 198 11.37 11.55 13.44
CA ARG A 198 11.89 12.90 13.33
C ARG A 198 10.84 13.84 12.71
N VAL A 199 10.18 13.43 11.64
CA VAL A 199 9.11 14.19 10.99
C VAL A 199 7.94 14.38 11.98
N VAL A 200 7.57 13.33 12.73
CA VAL A 200 6.51 13.41 13.74
C VAL A 200 6.89 14.36 14.89
N LEU A 201 8.14 14.33 15.33
CA LEU A 201 8.62 15.19 16.42
C LEU A 201 8.82 16.66 15.98
N GLU A 202 9.27 16.87 14.75
CA GLU A 202 9.57 18.21 14.20
C GLU A 202 8.36 18.82 13.46
N SER A 203 7.30 18.03 13.16
CA SER A 203 6.16 18.52 12.39
C SER A 203 5.35 19.58 13.17
N ASP A 204 5.23 20.75 12.56
CA ASP A 204 4.34 21.82 13.00
C ASP A 204 3.00 21.68 12.26
N PRO A 205 1.84 21.60 12.97
CA PRO A 205 0.54 21.59 12.33
C PRO A 205 0.29 22.75 11.36
N SER A 206 0.97 23.87 11.59
CA SER A 206 0.86 25.09 10.77
C SER A 206 1.80 25.09 9.57
N ASN A 207 2.73 24.13 9.48
CA ASN A 207 3.71 24.05 8.39
C ASN A 207 3.87 22.60 7.95
N PRO A 208 3.19 22.18 6.87
CA PRO A 208 3.22 20.80 6.41
C PRO A 208 4.65 20.35 6.12
N SER A 209 4.94 19.12 6.51
CA SER A 209 6.26 18.51 6.26
C SER A 209 6.53 18.45 4.75
N PRO A 210 7.74 18.82 4.30
CA PRO A 210 8.11 18.66 2.90
C PRO A 210 8.10 17.16 2.51
N PRO A 211 7.93 16.84 1.22
CA PRO A 211 8.02 15.47 0.73
C PRO A 211 9.33 14.80 1.16
N SER A 212 9.28 13.49 1.41
CA SER A 212 10.50 12.73 1.70
C SER A 212 11.32 12.59 0.42
N TYR A 213 12.48 13.22 0.38
CA TYR A 213 13.39 13.14 -0.78
C TYR A 213 14.20 11.84 -0.83
N ASP A 214 14.29 11.10 0.27
CA ASP A 214 15.12 9.90 0.36
C ASP A 214 14.63 8.74 -0.51
N SER A 215 13.35 8.76 -0.89
CA SER A 215 12.71 7.75 -1.74
C SER A 215 12.30 8.27 -3.12
N LEU A 216 12.70 9.49 -3.47
CA LEU A 216 12.27 10.14 -4.71
C LEU A 216 12.72 9.38 -5.96
N ASP A 217 13.98 8.94 -6.00
CA ASP A 217 14.53 8.19 -7.14
C ASP A 217 13.77 6.88 -7.37
N ASP A 218 13.45 6.17 -6.30
CA ASP A 218 12.70 4.92 -6.36
C ASP A 218 11.25 5.17 -6.85
N ALA A 219 10.61 6.22 -6.34
CA ALA A 219 9.28 6.63 -6.79
C ALA A 219 9.26 7.01 -8.27
N MET A 220 10.27 7.77 -8.74
CA MET A 220 10.41 8.16 -10.14
C MET A 220 10.60 6.96 -11.07
N GLN A 221 11.34 5.93 -10.65
CA GLN A 221 11.49 4.70 -11.43
C GLN A 221 10.15 3.97 -11.61
N ILE A 222 9.36 3.86 -10.55
CA ILE A 222 8.04 3.21 -10.60
C ILE A 222 7.09 4.03 -11.47
N ARG A 223 7.03 5.34 -11.26
CA ARG A 223 6.18 6.24 -12.07
C ARG A 223 6.56 6.19 -13.54
N GLY A 224 7.86 6.24 -13.87
CA GLY A 224 8.35 6.18 -15.26
C GLY A 224 7.93 4.89 -15.96
N LEU A 225 7.86 3.76 -15.27
CA LEU A 225 7.33 2.54 -15.85
C LEU A 225 5.82 2.65 -16.10
N ILE A 226 5.05 3.16 -15.14
CA ILE A 226 3.60 3.36 -15.29
C ILE A 226 3.30 4.33 -16.45
N GLU A 227 4.10 5.39 -16.60
CA GLU A 227 4.03 6.33 -17.73
C GLU A 227 4.25 5.62 -19.06
N THR A 228 5.31 4.81 -19.15
CA THR A 228 5.62 4.04 -20.36
C THR A 228 4.46 3.12 -20.73
N LEU A 229 3.92 2.38 -19.76
CA LEU A 229 2.80 1.46 -19.97
C LEU A 229 1.51 2.19 -20.37
N LEU A 230 1.25 3.38 -19.82
CA LEU A 230 0.11 4.20 -20.21
C LEU A 230 0.27 4.72 -21.64
N ASP A 231 1.45 5.21 -22.01
CA ASP A 231 1.71 5.72 -23.36
C ASP A 231 1.63 4.60 -24.42
N GLU A 232 2.16 3.43 -24.13
CA GLU A 232 2.00 2.23 -24.97
C GLU A 232 0.53 1.84 -25.11
N ARG A 233 -0.25 1.91 -24.02
CA ARG A 233 -1.69 1.65 -24.04
C ARG A 233 -2.42 2.63 -24.94
N LEU A 234 -2.17 3.93 -24.81
CA LEU A 234 -2.81 4.97 -25.63
C LEU A 234 -2.49 4.76 -27.12
N ALA A 235 -1.24 4.44 -27.45
CA ALA A 235 -0.84 4.15 -28.83
C ALA A 235 -1.55 2.91 -29.42
N ARG A 236 -1.79 1.87 -28.60
CA ARG A 236 -2.52 0.66 -29.03
C ARG A 236 -4.02 0.91 -29.21
N LEU A 237 -4.61 1.77 -28.36
CA LEU A 237 -6.00 2.21 -28.53
C LEU A 237 -6.19 3.00 -29.83
N ASP A 238 -5.24 3.87 -30.19
CA ASP A 238 -5.26 4.61 -31.47
C ASP A 238 -5.17 3.66 -32.68
N GLN A 239 -4.65 2.45 -32.51
CA GLN A 239 -4.61 1.37 -33.53
C GLN A 239 -5.91 0.53 -33.53
N GLY A 240 -6.88 0.85 -32.69
CA GLY A 240 -8.18 0.17 -32.61
C GLY A 240 -8.17 -1.09 -31.73
N GLU A 241 -7.15 -1.31 -30.92
CA GLU A 241 -7.17 -2.39 -29.94
C GLU A 241 -8.15 -2.07 -28.79
N HIS A 242 -8.72 -3.10 -28.19
CA HIS A 242 -9.63 -2.97 -27.05
C HIS A 242 -9.15 -3.83 -25.87
N PHE A 243 -9.27 -3.27 -24.67
CA PHE A 243 -8.81 -3.93 -23.45
C PHE A 243 -9.90 -4.00 -22.39
N ILE A 244 -9.81 -5.03 -21.54
CA ILE A 244 -10.67 -5.16 -20.36
C ILE A 244 -9.72 -5.22 -19.16
N ASP A 245 -9.36 -4.04 -18.63
CA ASP A 245 -8.50 -3.89 -17.47
C ASP A 245 -8.72 -2.51 -16.83
N PHE A 246 -7.97 -2.26 -15.76
CA PHE A 246 -8.15 -1.04 -14.99
C PHE A 246 -7.66 0.22 -15.73
N ALA A 247 -6.55 0.15 -16.46
CA ALA A 247 -6.06 1.29 -17.24
C ALA A 247 -7.10 1.73 -18.28
N GLN A 248 -7.76 0.77 -18.95
CA GLN A 248 -8.85 1.08 -19.87
C GLN A 248 -10.00 1.77 -19.15
N ALA A 249 -10.40 1.28 -17.99
CA ALA A 249 -11.48 1.89 -17.22
C ALA A 249 -11.16 3.33 -16.77
N VAL A 250 -9.90 3.61 -16.40
CA VAL A 250 -9.43 4.98 -16.06
C VAL A 250 -9.43 5.88 -17.31
N ILE A 251 -9.03 5.34 -18.47
CA ILE A 251 -9.05 6.07 -19.74
C ILE A 251 -10.50 6.36 -20.16
N ASP A 252 -11.39 5.38 -20.10
CA ASP A 252 -12.81 5.52 -20.47
C ASP A 252 -13.57 6.50 -19.57
N ALA A 253 -13.20 6.56 -18.28
CA ALA A 253 -13.77 7.52 -17.34
C ALA A 253 -13.54 8.97 -17.80
N ARG A 254 -12.49 9.23 -18.58
CA ARG A 254 -12.20 10.51 -19.21
C ARG A 254 -13.36 11.02 -20.09
N ASP A 255 -14.08 10.14 -20.77
CA ASP A 255 -15.08 10.50 -21.76
C ASP A 255 -16.49 10.70 -21.16
N THR A 256 -16.65 10.45 -19.85
CA THR A 256 -17.98 10.42 -19.21
C THR A 256 -18.33 11.64 -18.36
N VAL A 257 -17.40 12.62 -18.18
CA VAL A 257 -17.59 13.78 -17.28
C VAL A 257 -17.03 15.08 -17.87
N ASP A 258 -17.52 16.20 -17.33
CA ASP A 258 -17.14 17.56 -17.76
C ASP A 258 -15.67 17.90 -17.50
N GLN A 259 -15.01 17.20 -16.57
CA GLN A 259 -13.59 17.38 -16.23
C GLN A 259 -12.87 16.03 -16.27
N PRO A 260 -12.38 15.62 -17.44
CA PRO A 260 -11.67 14.36 -17.60
C PRO A 260 -10.33 14.35 -16.88
N PHE A 261 -9.84 13.16 -16.50
CA PHE A 261 -8.47 13.02 -16.01
C PHE A 261 -7.45 13.48 -17.05
N THR A 262 -6.53 14.32 -16.63
CA THR A 262 -5.31 14.59 -17.40
C THR A 262 -4.43 13.34 -17.43
N ARG A 263 -3.44 13.33 -18.35
CA ARG A 263 -2.44 12.25 -18.39
C ARG A 263 -1.75 12.05 -17.03
N GLU A 264 -1.34 13.13 -16.37
CA GLU A 264 -0.71 13.08 -15.05
C GLU A 264 -1.64 12.48 -13.99
N GLN A 265 -2.90 12.89 -13.99
CA GLN A 265 -3.90 12.33 -13.07
C GLN A 265 -4.15 10.83 -13.30
N MET A 266 -4.14 10.37 -14.56
CA MET A 266 -4.24 8.94 -14.85
C MET A 266 -3.04 8.17 -14.28
N ILE A 267 -1.82 8.70 -14.43
CA ILE A 267 -0.60 8.12 -13.84
C ILE A 267 -0.72 8.04 -12.32
N ASP A 268 -1.19 9.12 -11.68
CA ASP A 268 -1.40 9.18 -10.24
C ASP A 268 -2.36 8.09 -9.77
N GLN A 269 -3.51 7.92 -10.44
CA GLN A 269 -4.47 6.88 -10.07
C GLN A 269 -3.91 5.48 -10.31
N LEU A 270 -3.23 5.22 -11.42
CA LEU A 270 -2.61 3.93 -11.71
C LEU A 270 -1.53 3.58 -10.69
N ALA A 271 -0.73 4.56 -10.25
CA ALA A 271 0.26 4.39 -9.20
C ALA A 271 -0.39 4.07 -7.85
N VAL A 272 -1.51 4.73 -7.50
CA VAL A 272 -2.29 4.40 -6.30
C VAL A 272 -2.73 2.95 -6.31
N PHE A 273 -3.30 2.47 -7.41
CA PHE A 273 -3.84 1.10 -7.46
C PHE A 273 -2.73 0.06 -7.49
N PHE A 274 -1.63 0.35 -8.16
CA PHE A 274 -0.45 -0.52 -8.10
C PHE A 274 0.06 -0.67 -6.67
N LEU A 275 0.28 0.44 -5.96
CA LEU A 275 0.72 0.44 -4.57
C LEU A 275 -0.26 -0.32 -3.67
N ALA A 276 -1.54 0.01 -3.75
CA ALA A 276 -2.57 -0.55 -2.87
C ALA A 276 -2.76 -2.06 -3.06
N GLY A 277 -2.70 -2.56 -4.28
CA GLY A 277 -2.94 -3.98 -4.59
C GLY A 277 -1.72 -4.88 -4.39
N HIS A 278 -0.53 -4.35 -4.59
CA HIS A 278 0.72 -5.11 -4.52
C HIS A 278 1.10 -5.44 -3.06
N GLU A 279 1.35 -4.44 -2.24
CA GLU A 279 1.92 -4.59 -0.90
C GLU A 279 0.97 -5.27 0.10
N THR A 280 -0.27 -4.81 0.14
CA THR A 280 -1.25 -5.31 1.11
C THR A 280 -1.56 -6.79 0.88
N THR A 281 -1.65 -7.19 -0.38
CA THR A 281 -1.92 -8.59 -0.76
C THR A 281 -0.72 -9.48 -0.46
N ALA A 282 0.51 -9.04 -0.79
CA ALA A 282 1.72 -9.79 -0.47
C ALA A 282 1.87 -10.03 1.04
N SER A 283 1.65 -8.99 1.84
CA SER A 283 1.71 -9.08 3.31
C SER A 283 0.62 -10.01 3.87
N ALA A 284 -0.62 -9.91 3.38
CA ALA A 284 -1.71 -10.78 3.82
C ALA A 284 -1.41 -12.26 3.49
N LEU A 285 -0.86 -12.55 2.31
CA LEU A 285 -0.45 -13.89 1.94
C LEU A 285 0.71 -14.40 2.79
N ALA A 286 1.73 -13.57 3.06
CA ALA A 286 2.85 -13.94 3.92
C ALA A 286 2.38 -14.35 5.32
N TRP A 287 1.49 -13.56 5.93
CA TRP A 287 0.86 -13.91 7.19
C TRP A 287 0.01 -15.18 7.11
N THR A 288 -0.71 -15.38 6.01
CA THR A 288 -1.51 -16.60 5.81
C THR A 288 -0.61 -17.83 5.78
N PHE A 289 0.49 -17.82 5.02
CA PHE A 289 1.43 -18.93 5.00
C PHE A 289 2.07 -19.17 6.36
N PHE A 290 2.45 -18.10 7.07
CA PHE A 290 2.99 -18.20 8.42
C PHE A 290 2.00 -18.83 9.40
N LEU A 291 0.69 -18.53 9.28
CA LEU A 291 -0.34 -19.09 10.14
C LEU A 291 -0.66 -20.56 9.80
N LEU A 292 -0.38 -21.01 8.58
CA LEU A 292 -0.62 -22.38 8.13
C LEU A 292 0.59 -23.31 8.34
N SER A 293 1.78 -22.78 8.64
CA SER A 293 3.00 -23.54 8.89
C SER A 293 3.10 -24.00 10.34
#